data_1064f72a3f0e11db22e6714f3480075f
#
_entry.id   1064f72a3f0e11db22e6714f3480075f
#
_cell.length_a   1.000
_cell.length_b   1.000
_cell.length_c   1.000
_cell.angle_alpha   90.00
_cell.angle_beta   90.00
_cell.angle_gamma   90.00
#
_symmetry.space_group_name_H-M   'P 1'
#
loop_
_entity.id
_entity.type
_entity.pdbx_description
1 polymer ?
#
loop_
_entity_poly.entity_id
_entity_poly.type
_entity_poly.pdbx_seq_one_letter_code
_entity_poly.pdbx_strand_id
1 'polypeptide(L)'
;MTVDFQKTLGTFTLSATFAATPGRMTALFGRSGAGKTTLIDCLAGLTRPDTGEIINHGRVFYDAQKAINLAVQDRRVGYVFQEPRLFPHLSVKANLMFGAGRKQRSVEAQIGVEELLDLLGLHPLLTRLPHRLSGGERQRVALGRALLSDPEILLLDEPVSALDQARSSEILSFLQTLKGRLNIPMILVTHRVEDLLRVADDLVLIDNGKVIATGPLADVAGEAGFQSILGDDGAGSVFAMTVRNHRRTDHLSTLRFASGDLFVPLVEAAVGEHLHVRIKATDVAIAKDRPANISMLNILPAEVVEILGWQSSRINLRLRLPGGDVLWARITAKSASDLKIAVGSHVYALIKAVALADPGILR
;
A
#
# COMPACT_ATOMS: atom_id res chain seq x y z
N MET A 1 4.00 -0.76 -16.95
CA MET A 1 3.21 0.43 -17.35
C MET A 1 4.02 1.67 -17.09
N THR A 2 4.02 2.63 -18.03
CA THR A 2 4.68 3.94 -17.86
C THR A 2 3.61 5.03 -17.93
N VAL A 3 3.65 5.98 -17.00
CA VAL A 3 2.68 7.06 -16.84
C VAL A 3 3.44 8.38 -16.77
N ASP A 4 3.12 9.29 -17.68
CA ASP A 4 3.62 10.66 -17.68
C ASP A 4 2.59 11.57 -18.31
N PHE A 5 1.76 12.23 -17.49
CA PHE A 5 0.71 13.10 -18.00
C PHE A 5 0.34 14.23 -17.05
N GLN A 6 -0.36 15.23 -17.58
CA GLN A 6 -1.02 16.26 -16.80
C GLN A 6 -2.52 16.31 -17.11
N LYS A 7 -3.32 16.65 -16.09
CA LYS A 7 -4.75 16.87 -16.17
C LYS A 7 -5.16 18.05 -15.31
N THR A 8 -5.81 19.04 -15.92
CA THR A 8 -6.35 20.22 -15.23
C THR A 8 -7.86 20.08 -15.05
N LEU A 9 -8.34 20.34 -13.85
CA LEU A 9 -9.75 20.35 -13.45
C LEU A 9 -10.03 21.66 -12.71
N GLY A 10 -10.55 22.67 -13.41
CA GLY A 10 -10.70 24.02 -12.86
C GLY A 10 -9.35 24.61 -12.43
N THR A 11 -9.19 24.89 -11.14
CA THR A 11 -7.95 25.41 -10.55
C THR A 11 -6.96 24.33 -10.13
N PHE A 12 -7.38 23.06 -10.11
CA PHE A 12 -6.54 21.93 -9.70
C PHE A 12 -5.84 21.32 -10.90
N THR A 13 -4.54 21.09 -10.80
CA THR A 13 -3.75 20.41 -11.84
C THR A 13 -3.10 19.17 -11.25
N LEU A 14 -3.40 18.01 -11.81
CA LEU A 14 -2.72 16.74 -11.53
C LEU A 14 -1.55 16.57 -12.50
N SER A 15 -0.36 16.32 -11.96
CA SER A 15 0.85 15.96 -12.71
C SER A 15 1.37 14.63 -12.17
N ALA A 16 1.39 13.59 -13.01
CA ALA A 16 1.72 12.23 -12.60
C ALA A 16 2.80 11.64 -13.50
N THR A 17 3.96 11.33 -12.91
CA THR A 17 5.07 10.64 -13.58
C THR A 17 5.52 9.48 -12.71
N PHE A 18 5.29 8.24 -13.13
CA PHE A 18 5.72 7.01 -12.44
C PHE A 18 5.67 5.79 -13.35
N ALA A 19 6.21 4.67 -12.87
CA ALA A 19 6.11 3.37 -13.52
C ALA A 19 5.43 2.35 -12.58
N ALA A 20 4.62 1.44 -13.17
CA ALA A 20 4.05 0.31 -12.47
C ALA A 20 4.51 -1.00 -13.13
N THR A 21 5.12 -1.88 -12.34
CA THR A 21 5.73 -3.13 -12.80
C THR A 21 4.68 -4.25 -12.83
N PRO A 22 4.63 -5.09 -13.90
CA PRO A 22 3.79 -6.28 -13.91
C PRO A 22 4.09 -7.22 -12.74
N GLY A 23 3.05 -7.88 -12.22
CA GLY A 23 3.17 -8.79 -11.07
C GLY A 23 3.42 -8.10 -9.73
N ARG A 24 3.41 -6.76 -9.68
CA ARG A 24 3.61 -5.97 -8.48
C ARG A 24 2.39 -5.08 -8.20
N MET A 25 2.16 -4.79 -6.92
CA MET A 25 1.13 -3.85 -6.46
C MET A 25 1.76 -2.48 -6.24
N THR A 26 1.39 -1.50 -7.06
CA THR A 26 1.76 -0.10 -6.90
C THR A 26 0.64 0.63 -6.15
N ALA A 27 0.89 1.12 -4.96
CA ALA A 27 -0.09 1.88 -4.20
C ALA A 27 0.01 3.39 -4.50
N LEU A 28 -1.14 4.02 -4.72
CA LEU A 28 -1.29 5.47 -4.78
C LEU A 28 -1.74 5.96 -3.43
N PHE A 29 -0.90 6.72 -2.74
CA PHE A 29 -1.15 7.22 -1.41
C PHE A 29 -1.04 8.73 -1.34
N GLY A 30 -1.90 9.36 -0.54
CA GLY A 30 -1.94 10.81 -0.37
C GLY A 30 -3.22 11.24 0.33
N ARG A 31 -3.27 12.51 0.73
CA ARG A 31 -4.43 13.09 1.41
C ARG A 31 -5.70 13.00 0.55
N SER A 32 -6.87 13.09 1.19
CA SER A 32 -8.12 13.25 0.45
C SER A 32 -8.05 14.49 -0.45
N GLY A 33 -8.54 14.38 -1.68
CA GLY A 33 -8.45 15.47 -2.66
C GLY A 33 -7.09 15.62 -3.37
N ALA A 34 -6.07 14.81 -3.07
CA ALA A 34 -4.77 14.88 -3.74
C ALA A 34 -4.77 14.50 -5.24
N GLY A 35 -5.89 13.98 -5.78
CA GLY A 35 -6.02 13.63 -7.20
C GLY A 35 -5.92 12.13 -7.51
N LYS A 36 -5.92 11.25 -6.51
CA LYS A 36 -5.78 9.79 -6.69
C LYS A 36 -6.85 9.19 -7.61
N THR A 37 -8.12 9.48 -7.37
CA THR A 37 -9.24 9.01 -8.20
C THR A 37 -9.15 9.59 -9.63
N THR A 38 -8.80 10.88 -9.78
CA THR A 38 -8.57 11.47 -11.11
C THR A 38 -7.46 10.75 -11.86
N LEU A 39 -6.37 10.38 -11.17
CA LEU A 39 -5.27 9.65 -11.76
C LEU A 39 -5.74 8.28 -12.27
N ILE A 40 -6.41 7.50 -11.42
CA ILE A 40 -6.88 6.17 -11.79
C ILE A 40 -7.94 6.22 -12.92
N ASP A 41 -8.79 7.27 -12.94
CA ASP A 41 -9.74 7.51 -14.02
C ASP A 41 -9.05 7.85 -15.34
N CYS A 42 -7.93 8.59 -15.32
CA CYS A 42 -7.11 8.82 -16.49
C CYS A 42 -6.51 7.52 -17.04
N LEU A 43 -6.02 6.64 -16.16
CA LEU A 43 -5.51 5.31 -16.54
C LEU A 43 -6.59 4.44 -17.16
N ALA A 44 -7.80 4.46 -16.59
CA ALA A 44 -8.96 3.73 -17.10
C ALA A 44 -9.49 4.29 -18.43
N GLY A 45 -9.20 5.55 -18.76
CA GLY A 45 -9.74 6.26 -19.91
C GLY A 45 -11.11 6.89 -19.66
N LEU A 46 -11.56 6.94 -18.42
CA LEU A 46 -12.79 7.62 -18.00
C LEU A 46 -12.62 9.15 -18.02
N THR A 47 -11.40 9.61 -17.78
CA THR A 47 -11.00 11.01 -17.89
C THR A 47 -9.84 11.11 -18.87
N ARG A 48 -9.91 12.05 -19.83
CA ARG A 48 -8.84 12.28 -20.80
C ARG A 48 -7.80 13.22 -20.19
N PRO A 49 -6.51 12.83 -20.15
CA PRO A 49 -5.42 13.76 -19.83
C PRO A 49 -5.36 14.93 -20.83
N ASP A 50 -4.71 16.03 -20.43
CA ASP A 50 -4.52 17.19 -21.30
C ASP A 50 -3.22 17.11 -22.08
N THR A 51 -2.14 16.60 -21.44
CA THR A 51 -0.82 16.44 -22.05
C THR A 51 -0.17 15.12 -21.62
N GLY A 52 0.91 14.74 -22.30
CA GLY A 52 1.73 13.59 -21.94
C GLY A 52 1.28 12.28 -22.58
N GLU A 53 1.67 11.16 -21.95
CA GLU A 53 1.41 9.81 -22.46
C GLU A 53 1.14 8.78 -21.38
N ILE A 54 0.43 7.72 -21.74
CA ILE A 54 0.19 6.51 -20.91
C ILE A 54 0.46 5.29 -21.79
N ILE A 55 1.43 4.45 -21.38
CA ILE A 55 1.82 3.26 -22.14
C ILE A 55 1.74 2.04 -21.23
N ASN A 56 1.04 0.98 -21.65
CA ASN A 56 0.99 -0.30 -20.96
C ASN A 56 1.49 -1.44 -21.86
N HIS A 57 2.50 -2.19 -21.44
CA HIS A 57 3.12 -3.28 -22.23
C HIS A 57 3.48 -2.88 -23.69
N GLY A 58 4.00 -1.64 -23.89
CA GLY A 58 4.32 -1.11 -25.21
C GLY A 58 3.09 -0.60 -25.99
N ARG A 59 1.88 -0.82 -25.51
CA ARG A 59 0.64 -0.32 -26.11
C ARG A 59 0.32 1.09 -25.59
N VAL A 60 0.19 2.03 -26.51
CA VAL A 60 -0.14 3.42 -26.19
C VAL A 60 -1.64 3.52 -25.85
N PHE A 61 -1.96 3.86 -24.58
CA PHE A 61 -3.34 4.13 -24.15
C PHE A 61 -3.74 5.58 -24.43
N TYR A 62 -2.78 6.48 -24.23
CA TYR A 62 -2.93 7.90 -24.47
C TYR A 62 -1.59 8.49 -24.91
N ASP A 63 -1.61 9.39 -25.89
CA ASP A 63 -0.47 10.19 -26.30
C ASP A 63 -1.02 11.52 -26.90
N ALA A 64 -0.76 12.61 -26.19
CA ALA A 64 -1.26 13.93 -26.59
C ALA A 64 -0.66 14.43 -27.91
N GLN A 65 0.64 14.12 -28.15
CA GLN A 65 1.36 14.58 -29.35
C GLN A 65 0.90 13.83 -30.60
N LYS A 66 0.63 12.54 -30.48
CA LYS A 66 0.15 11.68 -31.56
C LYS A 66 -1.38 11.67 -31.70
N ALA A 67 -2.09 12.45 -30.88
CA ALA A 67 -3.55 12.48 -30.81
C ALA A 67 -4.18 11.09 -30.57
N ILE A 68 -3.49 10.20 -29.87
CA ILE A 68 -3.98 8.86 -29.52
C ILE A 68 -4.74 8.95 -28.20
N ASN A 69 -5.97 8.44 -28.18
CA ASN A 69 -6.74 8.21 -26.96
C ASN A 69 -7.56 6.93 -27.11
N LEU A 70 -7.00 5.84 -26.63
CA LEU A 70 -7.63 4.53 -26.73
C LEU A 70 -8.94 4.51 -25.94
N ALA A 71 -10.00 4.01 -26.55
CA ALA A 71 -11.30 3.93 -25.88
C ALA A 71 -11.27 3.01 -24.66
N VAL A 72 -12.09 3.29 -23.65
CA VAL A 72 -12.13 2.57 -22.36
C VAL A 72 -12.19 1.05 -22.54
N GLN A 73 -13.11 0.58 -23.42
CA GLN A 73 -13.32 -0.84 -23.69
C GLN A 73 -12.11 -1.52 -24.34
N ASP A 74 -11.24 -0.76 -24.98
CA ASP A 74 -10.08 -1.27 -25.69
C ASP A 74 -8.81 -1.28 -24.81
N ARG A 75 -8.82 -0.58 -23.65
CA ARG A 75 -7.71 -0.59 -22.69
C ARG A 75 -7.59 -1.88 -21.88
N ARG A 76 -8.61 -2.73 -21.91
CA ARG A 76 -8.66 -3.99 -21.14
C ARG A 76 -8.33 -3.77 -19.65
N VAL A 77 -9.01 -2.81 -19.03
CA VAL A 77 -8.84 -2.45 -17.62
C VAL A 77 -9.86 -3.21 -16.76
N GLY A 78 -9.38 -3.93 -15.76
CA GLY A 78 -10.21 -4.38 -14.65
C GLY A 78 -10.30 -3.27 -13.61
N TYR A 79 -11.46 -2.62 -13.47
CA TYR A 79 -11.63 -1.53 -12.51
C TYR A 79 -12.60 -1.94 -11.40
N VAL A 80 -12.10 -1.91 -10.17
CA VAL A 80 -12.89 -2.07 -8.94
C VAL A 80 -13.05 -0.70 -8.31
N PHE A 81 -14.25 -0.14 -8.42
CA PHE A 81 -14.60 1.16 -7.85
C PHE A 81 -14.78 1.08 -6.32
N GLN A 82 -14.66 2.20 -5.64
CA GLN A 82 -14.93 2.35 -4.22
C GLN A 82 -16.36 1.86 -3.88
N GLU A 83 -17.36 2.28 -4.67
CA GLU A 83 -18.67 1.64 -4.70
C GLU A 83 -18.66 0.51 -5.72
N PRO A 84 -19.07 -0.72 -5.39
CA PRO A 84 -18.91 -1.90 -6.25
C PRO A 84 -19.57 -1.83 -7.63
N ARG A 85 -20.51 -0.90 -7.87
CA ARG A 85 -21.22 -0.66 -9.14
C ARG A 85 -21.64 -1.94 -9.86
N LEU A 86 -22.25 -2.86 -9.11
CA LEU A 86 -22.84 -4.08 -9.69
C LEU A 86 -24.12 -3.74 -10.46
N PHE A 87 -24.42 -4.51 -11.49
CA PHE A 87 -25.67 -4.40 -12.23
C PHE A 87 -26.82 -4.89 -11.33
N PRO A 88 -27.72 -4.02 -10.86
CA PRO A 88 -28.69 -4.36 -9.81
C PRO A 88 -29.76 -5.39 -10.26
N HIS A 89 -30.00 -5.47 -11.55
CA HIS A 89 -30.96 -6.39 -12.18
C HIS A 89 -30.37 -7.75 -12.56
N LEU A 90 -29.05 -7.92 -12.43
CA LEU A 90 -28.36 -9.18 -12.73
C LEU A 90 -28.01 -9.93 -11.45
N SER A 91 -28.12 -11.27 -11.49
CA SER A 91 -27.60 -12.12 -10.42
C SER A 91 -26.08 -11.99 -10.28
N VAL A 92 -25.51 -12.48 -9.18
CA VAL A 92 -24.04 -12.54 -8.97
C VAL A 92 -23.38 -13.27 -10.14
N LYS A 93 -23.91 -14.45 -10.54
CA LYS A 93 -23.38 -15.20 -11.70
C LYS A 93 -23.38 -14.34 -12.97
N ALA A 94 -24.47 -13.65 -13.26
CA ALA A 94 -24.60 -12.83 -14.45
C ALA A 94 -23.68 -11.58 -14.39
N ASN A 95 -23.50 -10.97 -13.20
CA ASN A 95 -22.54 -9.89 -12.98
C ASN A 95 -21.10 -10.36 -13.27
N LEU A 96 -20.69 -11.51 -12.74
CA LEU A 96 -19.38 -12.10 -12.94
C LEU A 96 -19.10 -12.39 -14.41
N MET A 97 -20.07 -12.98 -15.10
CA MET A 97 -19.94 -13.39 -16.50
C MET A 97 -20.09 -12.23 -17.49
N PHE A 98 -20.51 -11.04 -17.05
CA PHE A 98 -20.76 -9.89 -17.93
C PHE A 98 -19.51 -9.46 -18.72
N GLY A 99 -18.34 -9.51 -18.11
CA GLY A 99 -17.06 -9.19 -18.77
C GLY A 99 -16.48 -10.36 -19.57
N ALA A 100 -16.71 -11.59 -19.11
CA ALA A 100 -16.14 -12.81 -19.67
C ALA A 100 -16.64 -13.14 -21.09
N GLY A 101 -17.84 -12.67 -21.47
CA GLY A 101 -18.46 -12.99 -22.77
C GLY A 101 -18.04 -12.08 -23.95
N ARG A 102 -17.22 -11.07 -23.74
CA ARG A 102 -16.90 -10.08 -24.79
C ARG A 102 -15.73 -10.42 -25.72
N LYS A 103 -14.86 -11.30 -25.31
CA LYS A 103 -13.78 -11.84 -26.18
C LYS A 103 -13.49 -13.29 -25.79
N GLN A 104 -13.05 -14.12 -26.76
CA GLN A 104 -12.42 -15.38 -26.44
C GLN A 104 -11.33 -15.11 -25.40
N ARG A 105 -11.44 -15.72 -24.20
CA ARG A 105 -10.38 -15.66 -23.17
C ARG A 105 -9.09 -16.04 -23.86
N SER A 106 -8.03 -15.29 -23.61
CA SER A 106 -6.69 -15.71 -24.06
C SER A 106 -6.46 -17.12 -23.53
N VAL A 107 -5.79 -17.96 -24.31
CA VAL A 107 -5.42 -19.33 -23.91
C VAL A 107 -4.63 -19.29 -22.59
N GLU A 108 -4.14 -18.13 -22.21
CA GLU A 108 -3.37 -17.80 -21.02
C GLU A 108 -4.21 -17.16 -19.88
N ALA A 109 -5.56 -17.36 -19.85
CA ALA A 109 -6.35 -16.87 -18.75
C ALA A 109 -5.76 -17.35 -17.41
N GLN A 110 -5.16 -16.42 -16.67
CA GLN A 110 -4.27 -16.72 -15.53
C GLN A 110 -5.03 -17.31 -14.32
N ILE A 111 -6.34 -17.17 -14.26
CA ILE A 111 -7.21 -17.73 -13.20
C ILE A 111 -8.46 -18.34 -13.81
N GLY A 112 -8.75 -19.59 -13.45
CA GLY A 112 -9.99 -20.29 -13.83
C GLY A 112 -11.23 -19.69 -13.16
N VAL A 113 -12.42 -19.85 -13.78
CA VAL A 113 -13.69 -19.35 -13.20
C VAL A 113 -13.95 -20.02 -11.86
N GLU A 114 -13.89 -21.36 -11.80
CA GLU A 114 -14.15 -22.12 -10.58
C GLU A 114 -13.15 -21.77 -9.47
N GLU A 115 -11.85 -21.72 -9.81
CA GLU A 115 -10.82 -21.31 -8.86
C GLU A 115 -11.08 -19.91 -8.29
N LEU A 116 -11.52 -18.96 -9.13
CA LEU A 116 -11.84 -17.61 -8.67
C LEU A 116 -13.09 -17.60 -7.77
N LEU A 117 -14.09 -18.40 -8.08
CA LEU A 117 -15.29 -18.54 -7.26
C LEU A 117 -14.97 -19.13 -5.88
N ASP A 118 -14.08 -20.12 -5.82
CA ASP A 118 -13.58 -20.71 -4.58
C ASP A 118 -12.81 -19.69 -3.75
N LEU A 119 -11.81 -19.05 -4.36
CA LEU A 119 -10.95 -18.05 -3.69
C LEU A 119 -11.74 -16.87 -3.13
N LEU A 120 -12.80 -16.44 -3.82
CA LEU A 120 -13.66 -15.33 -3.38
C LEU A 120 -14.86 -15.80 -2.54
N GLY A 121 -15.05 -17.11 -2.34
CA GLY A 121 -16.19 -17.66 -1.60
C GLY A 121 -17.54 -17.29 -2.20
N LEU A 122 -17.66 -17.29 -3.54
CA LEU A 122 -18.83 -16.77 -4.26
C LEU A 122 -19.88 -17.85 -4.59
N HIS A 123 -19.56 -19.14 -4.49
CA HIS A 123 -20.50 -20.23 -4.85
C HIS A 123 -21.87 -20.10 -4.18
N PRO A 124 -21.99 -19.83 -2.86
CA PRO A 124 -23.31 -19.72 -2.21
C PRO A 124 -24.11 -18.48 -2.64
N LEU A 125 -23.47 -17.57 -3.36
CA LEU A 125 -24.03 -16.25 -3.71
C LEU A 125 -24.49 -16.16 -5.16
N LEU A 126 -24.16 -17.12 -6.02
CA LEU A 126 -24.29 -17.04 -7.49
C LEU A 126 -25.69 -16.68 -7.97
N THR A 127 -26.73 -17.11 -7.27
CA THR A 127 -28.13 -16.85 -7.63
C THR A 127 -28.71 -15.58 -7.02
N ARG A 128 -28.00 -14.97 -6.07
CA ARG A 128 -28.47 -13.76 -5.37
C ARG A 128 -28.38 -12.52 -6.25
N LEU A 129 -29.25 -11.55 -5.96
CA LEU A 129 -29.17 -10.20 -6.53
C LEU A 129 -28.33 -9.27 -5.65
N PRO A 130 -27.69 -8.23 -6.20
CA PRO A 130 -26.78 -7.34 -5.46
C PRO A 130 -27.36 -6.71 -4.19
N HIS A 131 -28.66 -6.40 -4.16
CA HIS A 131 -29.33 -5.81 -2.99
C HIS A 131 -29.46 -6.80 -1.80
N ARG A 132 -29.26 -8.11 -2.04
CA ARG A 132 -29.26 -9.17 -1.00
C ARG A 132 -27.88 -9.54 -0.50
N LEU A 133 -26.86 -8.78 -0.89
CA LEU A 133 -25.47 -9.01 -0.53
C LEU A 133 -25.03 -7.99 0.54
N SER A 134 -24.17 -8.43 1.44
CA SER A 134 -23.42 -7.52 2.34
C SER A 134 -22.44 -6.65 1.53
N GLY A 135 -21.90 -5.59 2.15
CA GLY A 135 -20.89 -4.73 1.51
C GLY A 135 -19.68 -5.52 1.00
N GLY A 136 -19.13 -6.40 1.85
CA GLY A 136 -17.99 -7.25 1.48
C GLY A 136 -18.30 -8.28 0.39
N GLU A 137 -19.50 -8.87 0.41
CA GLU A 137 -19.93 -9.77 -0.68
C GLU A 137 -20.03 -9.02 -2.01
N ARG A 138 -20.59 -7.79 -2.02
CA ARG A 138 -20.64 -6.95 -3.22
C ARG A 138 -19.23 -6.63 -3.74
N GLN A 139 -18.29 -6.32 -2.84
CA GLN A 139 -16.92 -6.02 -3.21
C GLN A 139 -16.20 -7.22 -3.82
N ARG A 140 -16.37 -8.43 -3.22
CA ARG A 140 -15.84 -9.68 -3.80
C ARG A 140 -16.40 -9.98 -5.18
N VAL A 141 -17.71 -9.75 -5.40
CA VAL A 141 -18.32 -9.89 -6.72
C VAL A 141 -17.78 -8.88 -7.73
N ALA A 142 -17.56 -7.61 -7.34
CA ALA A 142 -16.96 -6.59 -8.20
C ALA A 142 -15.52 -6.96 -8.60
N LEU A 143 -14.73 -7.46 -7.64
CA LEU A 143 -13.37 -7.93 -7.87
C LEU A 143 -13.37 -9.16 -8.81
N GLY A 144 -14.25 -10.13 -8.57
CA GLY A 144 -14.41 -11.29 -9.46
C GLY A 144 -14.80 -10.89 -10.88
N ARG A 145 -15.72 -9.94 -11.04
CA ARG A 145 -16.11 -9.41 -12.36
C ARG A 145 -14.95 -8.74 -13.07
N ALA A 146 -14.15 -7.92 -12.35
CA ALA A 146 -12.99 -7.27 -12.91
C ALA A 146 -11.92 -8.26 -13.38
N LEU A 147 -11.65 -9.31 -12.61
CA LEU A 147 -10.70 -10.37 -12.95
C LEU A 147 -11.17 -11.25 -14.11
N LEU A 148 -12.46 -11.61 -14.14
CA LEU A 148 -13.03 -12.44 -15.22
C LEU A 148 -13.09 -11.70 -16.57
N SER A 149 -12.90 -10.39 -16.61
CA SER A 149 -12.78 -9.65 -17.86
C SER A 149 -11.43 -9.83 -18.57
N ASP A 150 -10.52 -10.63 -18.00
CA ASP A 150 -9.16 -10.89 -18.50
C ASP A 150 -8.38 -9.57 -18.74
N PRO A 151 -8.13 -8.78 -17.67
CA PRO A 151 -7.59 -7.45 -17.80
C PRO A 151 -6.09 -7.45 -18.06
N GLU A 152 -5.57 -6.41 -18.76
CA GLU A 152 -4.14 -6.11 -18.91
C GLU A 152 -3.60 -5.20 -17.80
N ILE A 153 -4.48 -4.63 -16.99
CA ILE A 153 -4.18 -3.84 -15.78
C ILE A 153 -5.35 -3.96 -14.81
N LEU A 154 -5.07 -4.03 -13.51
CA LEU A 154 -6.07 -4.04 -12.45
C LEU A 154 -5.98 -2.73 -11.65
N LEU A 155 -7.08 -1.98 -11.63
CA LEU A 155 -7.23 -0.73 -10.90
C LEU A 155 -8.20 -0.94 -9.74
N LEU A 156 -7.77 -0.62 -8.52
CA LEU A 156 -8.49 -0.83 -7.27
C LEU A 156 -8.63 0.50 -6.54
N ASP A 157 -9.83 1.09 -6.56
CA ASP A 157 -10.08 2.37 -5.88
C ASP A 157 -10.73 2.11 -4.51
N GLU A 158 -9.94 2.22 -3.45
CA GLU A 158 -10.34 1.99 -2.05
C GLU A 158 -11.14 0.69 -1.83
N PRO A 159 -10.65 -0.48 -2.29
CA PRO A 159 -11.45 -1.71 -2.39
C PRO A 159 -11.92 -2.26 -1.03
N VAL A 160 -11.40 -1.77 0.09
CA VAL A 160 -11.70 -2.25 1.45
C VAL A 160 -12.19 -1.16 2.39
N SER A 161 -12.36 0.09 1.93
CA SER A 161 -12.67 1.25 2.79
C SER A 161 -14.01 1.13 3.54
N ALA A 162 -15.00 0.47 2.95
CA ALA A 162 -16.35 0.30 3.51
C ALA A 162 -16.53 -1.01 4.29
N LEU A 163 -15.44 -1.73 4.60
CA LEU A 163 -15.47 -3.05 5.22
C LEU A 163 -14.94 -3.01 6.65
N ASP A 164 -15.45 -3.91 7.49
CA ASP A 164 -14.86 -4.21 8.78
C ASP A 164 -13.46 -4.83 8.64
N GLN A 165 -12.69 -4.85 9.72
CA GLN A 165 -11.29 -5.28 9.71
C GLN A 165 -11.12 -6.74 9.25
N ALA A 166 -12.00 -7.65 9.67
CA ALA A 166 -11.90 -9.06 9.29
C ALA A 166 -12.08 -9.24 7.78
N ARG A 167 -13.12 -8.60 7.20
CA ARG A 167 -13.41 -8.68 5.77
C ARG A 167 -12.38 -7.94 4.92
N SER A 168 -11.87 -6.80 5.41
CA SER A 168 -10.73 -6.11 4.78
C SER A 168 -9.52 -7.03 4.69
N SER A 169 -9.23 -7.75 5.78
CA SER A 169 -8.14 -8.72 5.85
C SER A 169 -8.27 -9.85 4.82
N GLU A 170 -9.46 -10.41 4.64
CA GLU A 170 -9.72 -11.45 3.63
C GLU A 170 -9.43 -10.95 2.21
N ILE A 171 -9.94 -9.76 1.85
CA ILE A 171 -9.72 -9.18 0.52
C ILE A 171 -8.25 -8.83 0.28
N LEU A 172 -7.57 -8.24 1.25
CA LEU A 172 -6.15 -7.90 1.12
C LEU A 172 -5.28 -9.16 1.00
N SER A 173 -5.55 -10.22 1.76
CA SER A 173 -4.86 -11.52 1.60
C SER A 173 -5.12 -12.14 0.22
N PHE A 174 -6.34 -12.03 -0.30
CA PHE A 174 -6.65 -12.46 -1.64
C PHE A 174 -5.86 -11.65 -2.70
N LEU A 175 -5.81 -10.31 -2.57
CA LEU A 175 -5.03 -9.45 -3.46
C LEU A 175 -3.53 -9.80 -3.42
N GLN A 176 -3.01 -10.15 -2.25
CA GLN A 176 -1.62 -10.60 -2.10
C GLN A 176 -1.35 -11.93 -2.83
N THR A 177 -2.29 -12.88 -2.75
CA THR A 177 -2.21 -14.15 -3.50
C THR A 177 -2.26 -13.89 -5.02
N LEU A 178 -3.07 -12.91 -5.47
CA LEU A 178 -3.17 -12.54 -6.88
C LEU A 178 -1.86 -11.99 -7.44
N LYS A 179 -1.10 -11.21 -6.67
CA LYS A 179 0.20 -10.66 -7.10
C LYS A 179 1.15 -11.73 -7.65
N GLY A 180 1.23 -12.88 -6.95
CA GLY A 180 2.10 -13.97 -7.37
C GLY A 180 1.62 -14.74 -8.61
N ARG A 181 0.38 -14.51 -9.04
CA ARG A 181 -0.25 -15.26 -10.15
C ARG A 181 -0.52 -14.42 -11.38
N LEU A 182 -0.81 -13.13 -11.22
CA LEU A 182 -1.12 -12.23 -12.33
C LEU A 182 0.12 -11.46 -12.75
N ASN A 183 0.55 -11.65 -13.99
CA ASN A 183 1.67 -10.88 -14.57
C ASN A 183 1.18 -9.57 -15.23
N ILE A 184 0.35 -8.81 -14.50
CA ILE A 184 -0.17 -7.51 -14.94
C ILE A 184 0.18 -6.44 -13.88
N PRO A 185 0.27 -5.14 -14.26
CA PRO A 185 0.34 -4.07 -13.30
C PRO A 185 -0.94 -4.01 -12.47
N MET A 186 -0.79 -3.86 -11.14
CA MET A 186 -1.91 -3.66 -10.22
C MET A 186 -1.72 -2.33 -9.50
N ILE A 187 -2.74 -1.47 -9.54
CA ILE A 187 -2.71 -0.15 -8.91
C ILE A 187 -3.80 -0.10 -7.85
N LEU A 188 -3.38 0.19 -6.62
CA LEU A 188 -4.25 0.30 -5.45
C LEU A 188 -4.30 1.74 -4.96
N VAL A 189 -5.47 2.34 -4.91
CA VAL A 189 -5.70 3.58 -4.17
C VAL A 189 -6.14 3.24 -2.76
N THR A 190 -5.44 3.77 -1.77
CA THR A 190 -5.85 3.70 -0.36
C THR A 190 -5.36 4.91 0.41
N HIS A 191 -6.02 5.22 1.52
CA HIS A 191 -5.59 6.22 2.50
C HIS A 191 -5.17 5.57 3.83
N ARG A 192 -5.23 4.23 3.93
CA ARG A 192 -4.87 3.47 5.14
C ARG A 192 -3.48 2.87 4.98
N VAL A 193 -2.60 3.18 5.94
CA VAL A 193 -1.22 2.66 5.95
C VAL A 193 -1.20 1.15 6.12
N GLU A 194 -2.12 0.59 6.89
CA GLU A 194 -2.25 -0.84 7.13
C GLU A 194 -2.47 -1.62 5.81
N ASP A 195 -3.29 -1.07 4.91
CA ASP A 195 -3.54 -1.68 3.60
C ASP A 195 -2.27 -1.67 2.73
N LEU A 196 -1.52 -0.52 2.76
CA LEU A 196 -0.24 -0.41 2.05
C LEU A 196 0.74 -1.51 2.48
N LEU A 197 0.96 -1.61 3.79
CA LEU A 197 1.94 -2.53 4.37
C LEU A 197 1.66 -3.98 4.00
N ARG A 198 0.39 -4.30 3.83
CA ARG A 198 -0.05 -5.67 3.57
C ARG A 198 0.13 -6.11 2.13
N VAL A 199 -0.10 -5.23 1.16
CA VAL A 199 -0.17 -5.65 -0.24
C VAL A 199 0.75 -4.88 -1.20
N ALA A 200 1.19 -3.66 -0.85
CA ALA A 200 1.96 -2.83 -1.75
C ALA A 200 3.43 -3.27 -1.80
N ASP A 201 3.99 -3.28 -2.99
CA ASP A 201 5.42 -3.44 -3.25
C ASP A 201 6.06 -2.08 -3.53
N ASP A 202 5.35 -1.24 -4.29
CA ASP A 202 5.80 0.10 -4.67
C ASP A 202 4.78 1.13 -4.21
N LEU A 203 5.26 2.34 -3.92
CA LEU A 203 4.46 3.46 -3.47
C LEU A 203 4.64 4.65 -4.42
N VAL A 204 3.52 5.26 -4.80
CA VAL A 204 3.46 6.56 -5.47
C VAL A 204 2.80 7.53 -4.50
N LEU A 205 3.58 8.47 -4.02
CA LEU A 205 3.13 9.46 -3.05
C LEU A 205 2.63 10.70 -3.78
N ILE A 206 1.38 11.07 -3.53
CA ILE A 206 0.73 12.20 -4.21
C ILE A 206 0.34 13.26 -3.17
N ASP A 207 0.77 14.48 -3.40
CA ASP A 207 0.35 15.64 -2.62
C ASP A 207 0.00 16.81 -3.54
N ASN A 208 -1.12 17.47 -3.25
CA ASN A 208 -1.61 18.65 -4.00
C ASN A 208 -1.50 18.51 -5.54
N GLY A 209 -1.91 17.35 -6.07
CA GLY A 209 -1.93 17.07 -7.50
C GLY A 209 -0.57 16.71 -8.11
N LYS A 210 0.47 16.50 -7.32
CA LYS A 210 1.81 16.14 -7.82
C LYS A 210 2.29 14.82 -7.22
N VAL A 211 2.90 13.99 -8.03
CA VAL A 211 3.71 12.88 -7.54
C VAL A 211 4.98 13.45 -6.95
N ILE A 212 5.17 13.29 -5.64
CA ILE A 212 6.30 13.85 -4.89
C ILE A 212 7.39 12.80 -4.59
N ALA A 213 7.02 11.51 -4.59
CA ALA A 213 7.96 10.40 -4.47
C ALA A 213 7.37 9.14 -5.12
N THR A 214 8.24 8.27 -5.64
CA THR A 214 7.86 6.96 -6.20
C THR A 214 9.01 5.96 -6.06
N GLY A 215 8.71 4.72 -5.75
CA GLY A 215 9.69 3.65 -5.57
C GLY A 215 9.21 2.55 -4.65
N PRO A 216 10.12 1.66 -4.21
CA PRO A 216 9.81 0.62 -3.22
C PRO A 216 9.15 1.22 -1.97
N LEU A 217 8.15 0.52 -1.43
CA LEU A 217 7.35 1.01 -0.30
C LEU A 217 8.23 1.45 0.88
N ALA A 218 9.22 0.63 1.26
CA ALA A 218 10.09 0.93 2.41
C ALA A 218 10.90 2.22 2.22
N ASP A 219 11.39 2.47 0.99
CA ASP A 219 12.22 3.63 0.67
C ASP A 219 11.37 4.91 0.76
N VAL A 220 10.23 4.94 0.06
CA VAL A 220 9.33 6.10 0.03
C VAL A 220 8.73 6.37 1.41
N ALA A 221 8.41 5.32 2.18
CA ALA A 221 7.89 5.46 3.54
C ALA A 221 8.91 6.08 4.52
N GLY A 222 10.21 5.99 4.21
CA GLY A 222 11.29 6.66 4.96
C GLY A 222 11.43 8.16 4.70
N GLU A 223 10.78 8.68 3.66
CA GLU A 223 10.90 10.09 3.28
C GLU A 223 10.06 11.03 4.15
N ALA A 224 10.53 12.28 4.32
CA ALA A 224 9.80 13.30 5.07
C ALA A 224 8.44 13.64 4.46
N GLY A 225 8.28 13.53 3.14
CA GLY A 225 7.04 13.73 2.42
C GLY A 225 5.94 12.77 2.87
N PHE A 226 6.28 11.48 3.04
CA PHE A 226 5.34 10.47 3.56
C PHE A 226 4.90 10.80 4.99
N GLN A 227 5.86 11.18 5.86
CA GLN A 227 5.56 11.57 7.25
C GLN A 227 4.62 12.79 7.31
N SER A 228 4.83 13.77 6.42
CA SER A 228 3.98 14.96 6.32
C SER A 228 2.53 14.61 5.93
N ILE A 229 2.34 13.65 5.04
CA ILE A 229 1.00 13.20 4.62
C ILE A 229 0.29 12.43 5.73
N LEU A 230 1.01 11.59 6.47
CA LEU A 230 0.47 10.83 7.59
C LEU A 230 0.04 11.73 8.76
N GLY A 231 0.62 12.92 8.85
CA GLY A 231 0.36 13.85 9.95
C GLY A 231 0.92 13.35 11.29
N ASP A 232 0.51 14.04 12.36
CA ASP A 232 1.10 13.80 13.68
C ASP A 232 0.85 12.40 14.23
N ASP A 233 -0.34 11.84 14.07
CA ASP A 233 -0.67 10.55 14.68
C ASP A 233 -0.23 9.34 13.84
N GLY A 234 0.08 9.56 12.57
CA GLY A 234 0.47 8.53 11.62
C GLY A 234 1.97 8.35 11.40
N ALA A 235 2.82 9.26 11.90
CA ALA A 235 4.26 9.23 11.66
C ALA A 235 4.91 7.94 12.16
N GLY A 236 5.84 7.40 11.36
CA GLY A 236 6.56 6.16 11.68
C GLY A 236 7.41 5.69 10.51
N SER A 237 8.12 4.59 10.70
CA SER A 237 8.98 3.98 9.69
C SER A 237 8.42 2.64 9.25
N VAL A 238 8.66 2.28 7.99
CA VAL A 238 8.33 0.97 7.43
C VAL A 238 9.63 0.30 7.01
N PHE A 239 9.80 -0.96 7.41
CA PHE A 239 10.98 -1.76 7.10
C PHE A 239 10.57 -3.03 6.38
N ALA A 240 11.25 -3.36 5.29
CA ALA A 240 11.21 -4.69 4.72
C ALA A 240 12.11 -5.61 5.55
N MET A 241 11.55 -6.65 6.14
CA MET A 241 12.25 -7.58 7.02
C MET A 241 12.00 -9.03 6.60
N THR A 242 12.93 -9.92 6.95
CA THR A 242 12.80 -11.36 6.68
C THR A 242 12.70 -12.09 8.01
N VAL A 243 11.78 -13.04 8.12
CA VAL A 243 11.66 -13.91 9.30
C VAL A 243 12.90 -14.78 9.42
N ARG A 244 13.68 -14.60 10.50
CA ARG A 244 14.90 -15.35 10.75
C ARG A 244 14.64 -16.63 11.53
N ASN A 245 13.88 -16.55 12.61
CA ASN A 245 13.49 -17.68 13.45
C ASN A 245 12.28 -17.37 14.32
N HIS A 246 11.71 -18.43 14.91
CA HIS A 246 10.65 -18.36 15.92
C HIS A 246 11.13 -18.97 17.21
N ARG A 247 10.98 -18.27 18.33
CA ARG A 247 11.16 -18.76 19.70
C ARG A 247 9.79 -19.00 20.31
N ARG A 248 9.23 -20.17 20.05
CA ARG A 248 7.86 -20.51 20.50
C ARG A 248 7.73 -20.51 22.03
N THR A 249 8.80 -20.85 22.76
CA THR A 249 8.85 -20.82 24.24
C THR A 249 8.67 -19.41 24.79
N ASP A 250 9.17 -18.42 24.08
CA ASP A 250 9.14 -17.02 24.50
C ASP A 250 8.00 -16.23 23.81
N HIS A 251 7.22 -16.91 22.94
CA HIS A 251 6.20 -16.28 22.07
C HIS A 251 6.75 -15.11 21.22
N LEU A 252 7.99 -15.25 20.71
CA LEU A 252 8.68 -14.24 19.95
C LEU A 252 9.14 -14.77 18.59
N SER A 253 9.18 -13.88 17.62
CA SER A 253 9.88 -14.06 16.34
C SER A 253 11.03 -13.07 16.25
N THR A 254 12.09 -13.47 15.56
CA THR A 254 13.20 -12.57 15.21
C THR A 254 13.11 -12.25 13.73
N LEU A 255 13.03 -10.97 13.41
CA LEU A 255 13.03 -10.45 12.06
C LEU A 255 14.39 -9.81 11.76
N ARG A 256 14.92 -10.06 10.55
CA ARG A 256 16.19 -9.51 10.07
C ARG A 256 15.95 -8.40 9.07
N PHE A 257 16.65 -7.28 9.20
CA PHE A 257 16.73 -6.20 8.24
C PHE A 257 18.17 -5.68 8.13
N ALA A 258 18.45 -4.68 7.29
CA ALA A 258 19.81 -4.21 7.03
C ALA A 258 20.55 -3.74 8.29
N SER A 259 19.84 -3.11 9.23
CA SER A 259 20.42 -2.60 10.48
C SER A 259 20.47 -3.60 11.65
N GLY A 260 20.08 -4.86 11.44
CA GLY A 260 20.21 -5.91 12.47
C GLY A 260 18.98 -6.80 12.63
N ASP A 261 18.75 -7.23 13.87
CA ASP A 261 17.62 -8.08 14.26
C ASP A 261 16.61 -7.28 15.09
N LEU A 262 15.32 -7.56 14.86
CA LEU A 262 14.20 -7.01 15.61
C LEU A 262 13.39 -8.15 16.24
N PHE A 263 13.15 -8.09 17.55
CA PHE A 263 12.28 -9.03 18.28
C PHE A 263 10.84 -8.50 18.23
N VAL A 264 9.92 -9.36 17.80
CA VAL A 264 8.49 -9.06 17.70
C VAL A 264 7.69 -10.21 18.33
N PRO A 265 6.42 -10.03 18.71
CA PRO A 265 5.55 -11.14 19.09
C PRO A 265 5.52 -12.21 17.99
N LEU A 266 5.20 -13.43 18.37
CA LEU A 266 5.19 -14.56 17.45
C LEU A 266 4.30 -14.26 16.23
N VAL A 267 4.89 -14.27 15.03
CA VAL A 267 4.18 -14.12 13.77
C VAL A 267 3.93 -15.48 13.11
N GLU A 268 2.86 -15.60 12.34
CA GLU A 268 2.51 -16.84 11.63
C GLU A 268 3.25 -17.03 10.29
N ALA A 269 4.06 -16.05 9.87
CA ALA A 269 4.84 -16.12 8.63
C ALA A 269 5.96 -17.17 8.74
N ALA A 270 6.29 -17.83 7.63
CA ALA A 270 7.34 -18.84 7.63
C ALA A 270 8.75 -18.23 7.73
N VAL A 271 9.72 -19.01 8.20
CA VAL A 271 11.13 -18.60 8.18
C VAL A 271 11.57 -18.39 6.72
N GLY A 272 12.23 -17.26 6.46
CA GLY A 272 12.61 -16.81 5.11
C GLY A 272 11.56 -15.94 4.43
N GLU A 273 10.35 -15.84 4.94
CA GLU A 273 9.29 -14.99 4.39
C GLU A 273 9.60 -13.51 4.65
N HIS A 274 9.27 -12.67 3.65
CA HIS A 274 9.43 -11.22 3.72
C HIS A 274 8.18 -10.57 4.26
N LEU A 275 8.35 -9.64 5.20
CA LEU A 275 7.29 -8.89 5.86
C LEU A 275 7.60 -7.40 5.84
N HIS A 276 6.56 -6.57 5.77
CA HIS A 276 6.69 -5.15 6.10
C HIS A 276 6.33 -4.92 7.57
N VAL A 277 7.22 -4.24 8.29
CA VAL A 277 7.03 -3.90 9.71
C VAL A 277 6.96 -2.40 9.85
N ARG A 278 5.86 -1.90 10.42
CA ARG A 278 5.71 -0.50 10.76
C ARG A 278 6.08 -0.27 12.22
N ILE A 279 6.95 0.70 12.45
CA ILE A 279 7.28 1.21 13.79
C ILE A 279 6.77 2.64 13.87
N LYS A 280 5.76 2.89 14.73
CA LYS A 280 5.25 4.24 14.94
C LYS A 280 6.30 5.09 15.65
N ALA A 281 6.44 6.33 15.25
CA ALA A 281 7.41 7.25 15.86
C ALA A 281 7.17 7.45 17.38
N THR A 282 5.92 7.31 17.83
CA THR A 282 5.53 7.37 19.24
C THR A 282 5.99 6.18 20.06
N ASP A 283 6.28 5.05 19.43
CA ASP A 283 6.67 3.79 20.09
C ASP A 283 8.19 3.66 20.21
N VAL A 284 8.92 4.69 19.74
CA VAL A 284 10.39 4.77 19.81
C VAL A 284 10.78 5.74 20.92
N ALA A 285 11.36 5.20 21.99
CA ALA A 285 12.00 6.01 23.03
C ALA A 285 13.49 6.19 22.70
N ILE A 286 14.08 7.26 23.22
CA ILE A 286 15.49 7.63 23.00
C ILE A 286 16.27 7.59 24.32
N ALA A 287 17.45 6.97 24.29
CA ALA A 287 18.42 7.02 25.37
C ALA A 287 19.78 7.51 24.84
N LYS A 288 20.51 8.27 25.64
CA LYS A 288 21.86 8.74 25.30
C LYS A 288 22.89 7.62 25.38
N ASP A 289 22.77 6.80 26.43
CA ASP A 289 23.62 5.66 26.68
C ASP A 289 22.81 4.37 26.52
N ARG A 290 23.50 3.25 26.25
CA ARG A 290 22.84 1.95 26.15
C ARG A 290 22.28 1.56 27.52
N PRO A 291 20.96 1.50 27.70
CA PRO A 291 20.40 1.16 28.99
C PRO A 291 20.56 -0.33 29.29
N ALA A 292 20.66 -0.65 30.58
CA ALA A 292 20.68 -2.02 31.11
C ALA A 292 19.48 -2.25 32.03
N ASN A 293 19.11 -3.51 32.21
CA ASN A 293 18.03 -3.92 33.13
C ASN A 293 16.67 -3.29 32.83
N ILE A 294 16.30 -3.25 31.54
CA ILE A 294 15.01 -2.73 31.06
C ILE A 294 14.23 -3.82 30.31
N SER A 295 12.92 -3.65 30.21
CA SER A 295 12.02 -4.58 29.51
C SER A 295 11.99 -4.43 27.98
N MET A 296 12.72 -3.49 27.43
CA MET A 296 12.78 -3.28 25.98
C MET A 296 13.79 -4.21 25.34
N LEU A 297 13.33 -5.10 24.46
CA LEU A 297 14.19 -6.07 23.79
C LEU A 297 14.95 -5.46 22.60
N ASN A 298 14.37 -4.47 21.94
CA ASN A 298 14.96 -3.85 20.76
C ASN A 298 15.66 -2.55 21.18
N ILE A 299 16.99 -2.57 21.15
CA ILE A 299 17.87 -1.45 21.48
C ILE A 299 18.82 -1.26 20.29
N LEU A 300 18.51 -0.29 19.43
CA LEU A 300 19.23 -0.05 18.19
C LEU A 300 20.11 1.21 18.32
N PRO A 301 21.41 1.13 18.05
CA PRO A 301 22.25 2.34 17.97
C PRO A 301 21.78 3.17 16.75
N ALA A 302 21.81 4.49 16.90
CA ALA A 302 21.34 5.40 15.86
C ALA A 302 22.04 6.75 15.93
N GLU A 303 22.09 7.45 14.81
CA GLU A 303 22.54 8.85 14.70
C GLU A 303 21.36 9.74 14.36
N VAL A 304 21.21 10.86 15.05
CA VAL A 304 20.21 11.87 14.75
C VAL A 304 20.65 12.66 13.51
N VAL A 305 19.94 12.51 12.39
CA VAL A 305 20.29 13.17 11.12
C VAL A 305 19.44 14.41 10.84
N GLU A 306 18.25 14.49 11.47
CA GLU A 306 17.34 15.63 11.27
C GLU A 306 16.43 15.78 12.49
N ILE A 307 16.03 17.02 12.79
CA ILE A 307 15.12 17.35 13.89
C ILE A 307 14.05 18.29 13.36
N LEU A 308 12.77 17.88 13.47
CA LEU A 308 11.62 18.65 13.00
C LEU A 308 10.73 19.05 14.20
N GLY A 309 10.13 20.24 14.13
CA GLY A 309 9.14 20.69 15.11
C GLY A 309 9.69 21.33 16.39
N TRP A 310 10.88 21.94 16.34
CA TRP A 310 11.49 22.63 17.51
C TRP A 310 10.61 23.69 18.18
N GLN A 311 9.62 24.22 17.45
CA GLN A 311 8.70 25.24 17.99
C GLN A 311 7.39 24.62 18.56
N SER A 312 7.27 23.29 18.56
CA SER A 312 6.11 22.58 19.08
C SER A 312 6.44 21.82 20.37
N SER A 313 5.40 21.38 21.08
CA SER A 313 5.56 20.52 22.26
C SER A 313 6.11 19.12 21.91
N ARG A 314 6.07 18.73 20.64
CA ARG A 314 6.48 17.44 20.12
C ARG A 314 7.55 17.63 19.06
N ILE A 315 8.63 16.85 19.16
CA ILE A 315 9.77 16.89 18.24
C ILE A 315 9.87 15.54 17.54
N ASN A 316 9.99 15.57 16.22
CA ASN A 316 10.25 14.39 15.42
C ASN A 316 11.76 14.33 15.12
N LEU A 317 12.36 13.20 15.46
CA LEU A 317 13.76 12.90 15.15
C LEU A 317 13.82 11.92 13.99
N ARG A 318 14.59 12.25 12.97
CA ARG A 318 14.98 11.31 11.92
C ARG A 318 16.30 10.69 12.31
N LEU A 319 16.30 9.38 12.50
CA LEU A 319 17.43 8.60 12.98
C LEU A 319 17.96 7.74 11.83
N ARG A 320 19.29 7.70 11.67
CA ARG A 320 19.97 6.78 10.78
C ARG A 320 20.49 5.61 11.59
N LEU A 321 20.09 4.39 11.21
CA LEU A 321 20.59 3.14 11.78
C LEU A 321 21.88 2.68 11.07
N PRO A 322 22.68 1.78 11.64
CA PRO A 322 23.98 1.36 11.07
C PRO A 322 23.89 0.77 9.66
N GLY A 323 22.81 0.11 9.30
CA GLY A 323 22.55 -0.43 7.95
C GLY A 323 22.08 0.60 6.91
N GLY A 324 21.99 1.88 7.31
CA GLY A 324 21.47 2.95 6.44
C GLY A 324 19.96 3.17 6.54
N ASP A 325 19.24 2.29 7.21
CA ASP A 325 17.81 2.42 7.42
C ASP A 325 17.43 3.69 8.19
N VAL A 326 16.25 4.25 7.90
CA VAL A 326 15.73 5.45 8.56
C VAL A 326 14.63 5.10 9.55
N LEU A 327 14.83 5.47 10.82
CA LEU A 327 13.84 5.31 11.89
C LEU A 327 13.36 6.68 12.38
N TRP A 328 12.06 6.88 12.41
CA TRP A 328 11.45 8.07 13.00
C TRP A 328 11.13 7.84 14.48
N ALA A 329 11.47 8.81 15.31
CA ALA A 329 11.12 8.85 16.73
C ALA A 329 10.42 10.15 17.06
N ARG A 330 9.44 10.10 17.95
CA ARG A 330 8.74 11.29 18.46
C ARG A 330 8.93 11.40 19.95
N ILE A 331 9.54 12.50 20.38
CA ILE A 331 9.77 12.81 21.79
C ILE A 331 9.21 14.19 22.15
N THR A 332 9.14 14.50 23.43
CA THR A 332 8.77 15.84 23.87
C THR A 332 9.92 16.82 23.71
N ALA A 333 9.61 18.10 23.53
CA ALA A 333 10.64 19.18 23.50
C ALA A 333 11.48 19.18 24.78
N LYS A 334 10.86 18.89 25.95
CA LYS A 334 11.55 18.76 27.21
C LYS A 334 12.57 17.61 27.17
N SER A 335 12.19 16.43 26.70
CA SER A 335 13.10 15.28 26.60
C SER A 335 14.29 15.57 25.68
N ALA A 336 14.05 16.24 24.53
CA ALA A 336 15.12 16.63 23.62
C ALA A 336 16.12 17.59 24.27
N SER A 337 15.63 18.56 25.05
CA SER A 337 16.45 19.50 25.80
C SER A 337 17.24 18.83 26.92
N ASP A 338 16.58 18.03 27.75
CA ASP A 338 17.22 17.34 28.89
C ASP A 338 18.33 16.37 28.42
N LEU A 339 18.10 15.67 27.31
CA LEU A 339 19.06 14.77 26.69
C LEU A 339 20.09 15.50 25.80
N LYS A 340 19.97 16.82 25.64
CA LYS A 340 20.83 17.64 24.77
C LYS A 340 20.95 17.05 23.36
N ILE A 341 19.80 16.70 22.75
CA ILE A 341 19.74 16.11 21.42
C ILE A 341 20.05 17.19 20.37
N ALA A 342 20.99 16.90 19.48
CA ALA A 342 21.35 17.73 18.35
C ALA A 342 21.54 16.83 17.10
N VAL A 343 21.53 17.43 15.92
CA VAL A 343 21.94 16.72 14.70
C VAL A 343 23.38 16.24 14.87
N GLY A 344 23.67 14.99 14.51
CA GLY A 344 24.93 14.29 14.76
C GLY A 344 25.01 13.60 16.12
N SER A 345 24.02 13.74 17.01
CA SER A 345 24.01 12.99 18.29
C SER A 345 23.90 11.50 18.05
N HIS A 346 24.80 10.72 18.67
CA HIS A 346 24.66 9.27 18.78
C HIS A 346 23.74 8.94 19.95
N VAL A 347 22.76 8.07 19.70
CA VAL A 347 21.71 7.71 20.64
C VAL A 347 21.35 6.21 20.50
N TYR A 348 20.55 5.71 21.41
CA TYR A 348 19.92 4.38 21.31
C TYR A 348 18.42 4.57 21.14
N ALA A 349 17.88 4.00 20.07
CA ALA A 349 16.44 3.89 19.83
C ALA A 349 15.92 2.62 20.53
N LEU A 350 14.93 2.79 21.37
CA LEU A 350 14.36 1.74 22.23
C LEU A 350 12.94 1.46 21.75
N ILE A 351 12.64 0.19 21.40
CA ILE A 351 11.34 -0.19 20.87
C ILE A 351 10.83 -1.41 21.67
N LYS A 352 9.62 -1.30 22.23
CA LYS A 352 8.97 -2.44 22.88
C LYS A 352 8.54 -3.46 21.83
N ALA A 353 8.92 -4.74 22.02
CA ALA A 353 8.47 -5.81 21.12
C ALA A 353 6.94 -5.89 21.02
N VAL A 354 6.22 -5.75 22.15
CA VAL A 354 4.76 -5.79 22.19
C VAL A 354 4.06 -4.62 21.45
N ALA A 355 4.74 -3.51 21.21
CA ALA A 355 4.19 -2.42 20.41
C ALA A 355 4.10 -2.76 18.91
N LEU A 356 4.79 -3.85 18.50
CA LEU A 356 4.81 -4.37 17.14
C LEU A 356 3.80 -5.51 16.91
N ALA A 357 2.95 -5.79 17.91
CA ALA A 357 2.08 -6.95 17.93
C ALA A 357 0.89 -6.88 16.98
N ASP A 358 0.42 -5.67 16.59
CA ASP A 358 -0.73 -5.50 15.68
C ASP A 358 -1.00 -3.99 15.44
N PRO A 359 -1.35 -3.55 14.29
CA PRO A 359 -1.25 -4.03 12.90
C PRO A 359 0.10 -3.71 12.24
N GLY A 360 1.18 -3.70 13.01
CA GLY A 360 2.52 -3.27 12.55
C GLY A 360 3.29 -4.33 11.77
N ILE A 361 2.89 -5.60 11.84
CA ILE A 361 3.51 -6.70 11.08
C ILE A 361 2.46 -7.29 10.17
N LEU A 362 2.62 -7.08 8.88
CA LEU A 362 1.68 -7.53 7.87
C LEU A 362 2.43 -8.39 6.84
N ARG A 363 1.78 -9.51 6.48
CA ARG A 363 2.27 -10.43 5.44
C ARG A 363 2.26 -9.79 4.09
#